data_a672eee8a4b48eeb58bd665341d7ebcf
#
_entry.id   a672eee8a4b48eeb58bd665341d7ebcf
#
_cell.length_a   1.000
_cell.length_b   1.000
_cell.length_c   1.000
_cell.angle_alpha   90.00
_cell.angle_beta   90.00
_cell.angle_gamma   90.00
#
_symmetry.space_group_name_H-M   'P 1'
#
loop_
_entity.id
_entity.type
_entity.pdbx_description
1 polymer ?
#
loop_
_entity_poly.entity_id
_entity_poly.type
_entity_poly.pdbx_seq_one_letter_code
_entity_poly.pdbx_strand_id
1 'polypeptide(L)'
;MCTSAIRFCFGFPALALLLMAPPAAAIDAAVLPPATAEAMAQVASPQAIAEYRRKLREYQAARAAFDQKAEPYWTSIAEKRRGRNAKRRERQAITSDDYVLTQPPLYDGPKRPVDPEPGDKPPERKPLPVVADFLKAAATHFQFTPQRPAREVEFKRAYGRTALASGLTREQIVRVYAFETGGNGNHDMQSGLSASRPGSRAISTAVGYNQLLTTNSVSLLAEQGHDIVKALTEKAAGLSGPARKAMDHKLAILKRMVAFTRSVPVQWSEHEKLANTPQGWGVHALVLDIDIGPLLQTHKLLTSVLFARAKGY
;
A
#
# COMPACT_ATOMS: atom_id res chain seq x y z
N MET A 1 -70.93 -11.75 26.21
CA MET A 1 -71.06 -11.08 27.49
C MET A 1 -70.24 -9.81 27.36
N CYS A 2 -70.90 -8.73 27.07
CA CYS A 2 -71.29 -7.63 28.01
C CYS A 2 -70.02 -6.99 28.58
N THR A 3 -69.77 -5.76 28.51
CA THR A 3 -70.43 -4.42 28.42
C THR A 3 -69.19 -3.48 28.64
N SER A 4 -69.13 -2.27 28.42
CA SER A 4 -69.88 -1.13 28.09
C SER A 4 -69.01 0.08 27.83
N ALA A 5 -69.50 0.96 27.05
CA ALA A 5 -68.87 2.26 26.73
C ALA A 5 -69.05 3.23 27.90
N ILE A 6 -68.08 4.16 28.06
CA ILE A 6 -68.39 5.50 28.63
C ILE A 6 -67.59 6.53 27.83
N ARG A 7 -68.33 7.38 27.10
CA ARG A 7 -67.91 8.65 26.50
C ARG A 7 -67.89 9.73 27.60
N PHE A 8 -66.82 10.48 27.73
CA PHE A 8 -66.79 11.78 28.35
C PHE A 8 -66.33 12.83 27.37
N CYS A 9 -67.28 13.66 26.92
CA CYS A 9 -66.99 14.90 26.23
C CYS A 9 -66.63 15.96 27.27
N PHE A 10 -65.42 16.56 27.17
CA PHE A 10 -65.17 17.87 27.78
C PHE A 10 -64.65 18.79 26.70
N GLY A 11 -65.48 19.72 26.29
CA GLY A 11 -65.12 20.86 25.49
C GLY A 11 -64.32 21.87 26.31
N PHE A 12 -63.19 22.32 25.78
CA PHE A 12 -62.51 23.53 26.25
C PHE A 12 -62.45 24.55 25.13
N PRO A 13 -62.72 25.82 25.42
CA PRO A 13 -62.72 26.88 24.42
C PRO A 13 -61.30 27.23 24.01
N ALA A 14 -61.08 27.40 22.70
CA ALA A 14 -59.89 27.88 22.15
C ALA A 14 -59.64 29.35 22.50
N LEU A 15 -58.65 29.59 23.38
CA LEU A 15 -58.12 30.93 23.62
C LEU A 15 -56.93 31.14 22.66
N ALA A 16 -57.17 31.86 21.57
CA ALA A 16 -56.16 32.27 20.63
C ALA A 16 -55.26 33.34 21.26
N LEU A 17 -54.13 32.94 21.79
CA LEU A 17 -53.06 33.86 22.18
C LEU A 17 -52.24 34.19 20.92
N LEU A 18 -52.46 35.39 20.36
CA LEU A 18 -51.54 35.94 19.35
C LEU A 18 -50.23 36.31 20.05
N LEU A 19 -49.28 35.42 20.00
CA LEU A 19 -47.86 35.70 20.28
C LEU A 19 -47.32 36.52 19.12
N MET A 20 -47.26 37.83 19.28
CA MET A 20 -46.42 38.71 18.44
C MET A 20 -44.97 38.30 18.67
N ALA A 21 -44.37 37.59 17.72
CA ALA A 21 -42.92 37.37 17.67
C ALA A 21 -42.26 38.74 17.46
N PRO A 22 -41.24 39.10 18.26
CA PRO A 22 -40.46 40.30 17.97
C PRO A 22 -39.78 40.11 16.59
N PRO A 23 -39.60 41.18 15.82
CA PRO A 23 -38.88 41.10 14.58
C PRO A 23 -37.48 40.55 14.87
N ALA A 24 -37.08 39.50 14.16
CA ALA A 24 -35.75 38.95 14.24
C ALA A 24 -34.78 40.10 13.85
N ALA A 25 -34.09 40.63 14.87
CA ALA A 25 -33.01 41.59 14.64
C ALA A 25 -32.01 40.91 13.70
N ALA A 26 -31.85 41.48 12.52
CA ALA A 26 -30.76 41.08 11.61
C ALA A 26 -29.46 41.31 12.37
N ILE A 27 -28.83 40.26 12.83
CA ILE A 27 -27.51 40.34 13.46
C ILE A 27 -26.54 40.74 12.34
N ASP A 28 -26.08 41.96 12.42
CA ASP A 28 -25.10 42.50 11.48
C ASP A 28 -23.81 41.65 11.59
N ALA A 29 -23.45 40.94 10.52
CA ALA A 29 -22.29 40.04 10.48
C ALA A 29 -20.96 40.75 10.84
N ALA A 30 -20.95 42.09 10.77
CA ALA A 30 -19.80 42.94 11.14
C ALA A 30 -19.56 43.03 12.67
N VAL A 31 -20.48 42.51 13.50
CA VAL A 31 -20.42 42.62 14.96
C VAL A 31 -19.99 41.32 15.64
N LEU A 32 -19.84 40.25 14.88
CA LEU A 32 -19.42 38.95 15.46
C LEU A 32 -17.93 38.95 15.81
N PRO A 33 -17.55 38.41 16.99
CA PRO A 33 -16.15 38.21 17.32
C PRO A 33 -15.46 37.39 16.24
N PRO A 34 -14.19 37.68 15.88
CA PRO A 34 -13.48 36.98 14.80
C PRO A 34 -13.52 35.46 14.91
N ALA A 35 -13.37 34.93 16.11
CA ALA A 35 -13.46 33.46 16.37
C ALA A 35 -14.86 32.89 16.06
N THR A 36 -15.93 33.64 16.27
CA THR A 36 -17.30 33.21 15.97
C THR A 36 -17.57 33.29 14.45
N ALA A 37 -17.08 34.35 13.80
CA ALA A 37 -17.16 34.47 12.35
C ALA A 37 -16.37 33.37 11.63
N GLU A 38 -15.18 33.02 12.15
CA GLU A 38 -14.35 31.95 11.64
C GLU A 38 -14.98 30.56 11.84
N ALA A 39 -15.58 30.31 13.02
CA ALA A 39 -16.32 29.09 13.28
C ALA A 39 -17.57 28.97 12.38
N MET A 40 -18.30 30.05 12.13
CA MET A 40 -19.46 30.06 11.21
C MET A 40 -19.04 29.88 9.75
N ALA A 41 -17.86 30.38 9.37
CA ALA A 41 -17.32 30.17 8.02
C ALA A 41 -16.89 28.70 7.75
N GLN A 42 -16.67 27.94 8.80
CA GLN A 42 -16.34 26.51 8.71
C GLN A 42 -17.57 25.60 8.58
N VAL A 43 -18.77 26.09 8.85
CA VAL A 43 -20.02 25.33 8.74
C VAL A 43 -20.55 25.44 7.31
N ALA A 44 -20.78 24.31 6.66
CA ALA A 44 -21.34 24.30 5.32
C ALA A 44 -22.75 24.91 5.30
N SER A 45 -23.08 25.65 4.25
CA SER A 45 -24.42 26.21 4.11
C SER A 45 -25.47 25.10 3.96
N PRO A 46 -26.72 25.31 4.42
CA PRO A 46 -27.82 24.35 4.24
C PRO A 46 -28.02 23.94 2.77
N GLN A 47 -27.77 24.86 1.83
CA GLN A 47 -27.84 24.57 0.40
C GLN A 47 -26.72 23.62 -0.04
N ALA A 48 -25.48 23.82 0.45
CA ALA A 48 -24.36 22.92 0.15
C ALA A 48 -24.61 21.49 0.67
N ILE A 49 -25.17 21.38 1.87
CA ILE A 49 -25.55 20.08 2.46
C ILE A 49 -26.67 19.42 1.65
N ALA A 50 -27.69 20.18 1.24
CA ALA A 50 -28.80 19.66 0.45
C ALA A 50 -28.30 19.15 -0.93
N GLU A 51 -27.43 19.92 -1.58
CA GLU A 51 -26.81 19.56 -2.85
C GLU A 51 -25.90 18.31 -2.72
N TYR A 52 -25.09 18.24 -1.67
CA TYR A 52 -24.30 17.05 -1.36
C TYR A 52 -25.18 15.80 -1.22
N ARG A 53 -26.25 15.90 -0.41
CA ARG A 53 -27.17 14.77 -0.20
C ARG A 53 -27.88 14.34 -1.48
N ARG A 54 -28.24 15.27 -2.36
CA ARG A 54 -28.80 14.96 -3.69
C ARG A 54 -27.80 14.20 -4.54
N LYS A 55 -26.58 14.73 -4.70
CA LYS A 55 -25.50 14.09 -5.48
C LYS A 55 -25.09 12.73 -4.91
N LEU A 56 -25.08 12.60 -3.57
CA LEU A 56 -24.78 11.33 -2.92
C LEU A 56 -25.82 10.25 -3.25
N ARG A 57 -27.11 10.59 -3.25
CA ARG A 57 -28.16 9.65 -3.68
C ARG A 57 -28.02 9.24 -5.15
N GLU A 58 -27.74 10.19 -6.03
CA GLU A 58 -27.48 9.91 -7.46
C GLU A 58 -26.28 8.97 -7.65
N TYR A 59 -25.17 9.26 -6.97
CA TYR A 59 -24.02 8.39 -6.96
C TYR A 59 -24.34 6.98 -6.43
N GLN A 60 -25.05 6.88 -5.31
CA GLN A 60 -25.41 5.59 -4.70
C GLN A 60 -26.31 4.76 -5.63
N ALA A 61 -27.29 5.39 -6.27
CA ALA A 61 -28.18 4.71 -7.22
C ALA A 61 -27.39 4.22 -8.45
N ALA A 62 -26.55 5.08 -9.05
CA ALA A 62 -25.73 4.72 -10.19
C ALA A 62 -24.71 3.61 -9.83
N ARG A 63 -24.13 3.69 -8.62
CA ARG A 63 -23.19 2.67 -8.14
C ARG A 63 -23.87 1.33 -7.92
N ALA A 64 -25.05 1.31 -7.31
CA ALA A 64 -25.83 0.08 -7.11
C ALA A 64 -26.21 -0.59 -8.44
N ALA A 65 -26.65 0.19 -9.42
CA ALA A 65 -26.96 -0.31 -10.75
C ALA A 65 -25.72 -0.89 -11.45
N PHE A 66 -24.57 -0.23 -11.31
CA PHE A 66 -23.30 -0.74 -11.83
C PHE A 66 -22.89 -2.05 -11.14
N ASP A 67 -22.98 -2.12 -9.80
CA ASP A 67 -22.58 -3.30 -9.04
C ASP A 67 -23.45 -4.51 -9.41
N GLN A 68 -24.76 -4.33 -9.63
CA GLN A 68 -25.64 -5.38 -10.15
C GLN A 68 -25.21 -5.85 -11.55
N LYS A 69 -24.87 -4.92 -12.46
CA LYS A 69 -24.39 -5.23 -13.79
C LYS A 69 -23.03 -5.93 -13.77
N ALA A 70 -22.17 -5.61 -12.82
CA ALA A 70 -20.83 -6.16 -12.67
C ALA A 70 -20.81 -7.52 -11.92
N GLU A 71 -21.85 -7.85 -11.18
CA GLU A 71 -21.93 -9.06 -10.35
C GLU A 71 -21.66 -10.36 -11.12
N PRO A 72 -22.21 -10.60 -12.33
CA PRO A 72 -21.93 -11.82 -13.09
C PRO A 72 -20.44 -11.98 -13.39
N TYR A 73 -19.74 -10.89 -13.69
CA TYR A 73 -18.29 -10.90 -13.90
C TYR A 73 -17.55 -11.35 -12.64
N TRP A 74 -17.85 -10.74 -11.50
CA TRP A 74 -17.16 -11.09 -10.23
C TRP A 74 -17.52 -12.49 -9.76
N THR A 75 -18.73 -12.94 -10.00
CA THR A 75 -19.16 -14.33 -9.75
C THR A 75 -18.34 -15.30 -10.58
N SER A 76 -18.17 -15.05 -11.89
CA SER A 76 -17.34 -15.88 -12.77
C SER A 76 -15.86 -15.95 -12.29
N ILE A 77 -15.30 -14.84 -11.81
CA ILE A 77 -13.96 -14.79 -11.20
C ILE A 77 -13.90 -15.71 -9.98
N ALA A 78 -14.91 -15.63 -9.09
CA ALA A 78 -14.96 -16.44 -7.88
C ALA A 78 -15.10 -17.95 -8.20
N GLU A 79 -15.89 -18.29 -9.19
CA GLU A 79 -16.07 -19.69 -9.64
C GLU A 79 -14.79 -20.27 -10.26
N LYS A 80 -14.17 -19.53 -11.18
CA LYS A 80 -12.88 -19.96 -11.76
C LYS A 80 -11.81 -20.10 -10.68
N ARG A 81 -11.80 -19.21 -9.67
CA ARG A 81 -10.90 -19.34 -8.52
C ARG A 81 -11.15 -20.60 -7.70
N ARG A 82 -12.44 -20.93 -7.43
CA ARG A 82 -12.80 -22.19 -6.74
C ARG A 82 -12.37 -23.41 -7.53
N GLY A 83 -12.62 -23.42 -8.85
CA GLY A 83 -12.20 -24.49 -9.75
C GLY A 83 -10.69 -24.69 -9.76
N ARG A 84 -9.90 -23.62 -9.91
CA ARG A 84 -8.42 -23.70 -9.83
C ARG A 84 -7.94 -24.24 -8.49
N ASN A 85 -8.58 -23.87 -7.39
CA ASN A 85 -8.21 -24.40 -6.07
C ASN A 85 -8.54 -25.89 -5.93
N ALA A 86 -9.62 -26.38 -6.53
CA ALA A 86 -9.93 -27.81 -6.60
C ALA A 86 -8.88 -28.55 -7.43
N LYS A 87 -8.61 -28.10 -8.65
CA LYS A 87 -7.56 -28.69 -9.52
C LYS A 87 -6.18 -28.77 -8.83
N ARG A 88 -5.81 -27.72 -8.08
CA ARG A 88 -4.54 -27.72 -7.32
C ARG A 88 -4.51 -28.83 -6.27
N ARG A 89 -5.60 -29.02 -5.50
CA ARG A 89 -5.68 -30.11 -4.50
C ARG A 89 -5.57 -31.48 -5.15
N GLU A 90 -6.13 -31.63 -6.35
CA GLU A 90 -6.15 -32.86 -7.13
C GLU A 90 -4.90 -33.02 -8.03
N ARG A 91 -3.96 -32.06 -7.97
CA ARG A 91 -2.74 -32.04 -8.81
C ARG A 91 -3.03 -32.04 -10.31
N GLN A 92 -4.18 -31.50 -10.71
CA GLN A 92 -4.55 -31.36 -12.11
C GLN A 92 -3.93 -30.10 -12.73
N ALA A 93 -3.71 -30.12 -14.05
CA ALA A 93 -3.19 -28.96 -14.77
C ALA A 93 -4.20 -27.81 -14.78
N ILE A 94 -3.68 -26.59 -14.58
CA ILE A 94 -4.44 -25.35 -14.72
C ILE A 94 -4.11 -24.76 -16.08
N THR A 95 -5.14 -24.47 -16.85
CA THR A 95 -5.04 -23.91 -18.22
C THR A 95 -5.56 -22.49 -18.27
N SER A 96 -5.47 -21.84 -19.45
CA SER A 96 -6.08 -20.51 -19.70
C SER A 96 -7.59 -20.52 -19.45
N ASP A 97 -8.26 -21.61 -19.73
CA ASP A 97 -9.73 -21.75 -19.58
C ASP A 97 -10.17 -21.69 -18.10
N ASP A 98 -9.25 -21.91 -17.19
CA ASP A 98 -9.49 -21.76 -15.76
C ASP A 98 -9.46 -20.31 -15.26
N TYR A 99 -9.27 -19.35 -16.16
CA TYR A 99 -9.24 -17.92 -15.87
C TYR A 99 -10.36 -17.18 -16.62
N VAL A 100 -10.74 -16.03 -16.09
CA VAL A 100 -11.54 -15.03 -16.83
C VAL A 100 -10.55 -14.12 -17.53
N LEU A 101 -10.56 -14.13 -18.86
CA LEU A 101 -9.58 -13.38 -19.68
C LEU A 101 -10.10 -12.01 -20.12
N THR A 102 -11.38 -11.71 -19.84
CA THR A 102 -11.97 -10.39 -20.13
C THR A 102 -11.62 -9.38 -19.04
N GLN A 103 -11.55 -8.10 -19.42
CA GLN A 103 -11.34 -7.02 -18.46
C GLN A 103 -12.58 -6.82 -17.57
N PRO A 104 -12.39 -6.41 -16.30
CA PRO A 104 -13.51 -6.07 -15.43
C PRO A 104 -14.30 -4.90 -16.01
N PRO A 105 -15.63 -4.87 -15.80
CA PRO A 105 -16.43 -3.73 -16.19
C PRO A 105 -15.94 -2.47 -15.46
N LEU A 106 -15.88 -1.36 -16.17
CA LEU A 106 -15.46 -0.07 -15.62
C LEU A 106 -16.68 0.74 -15.21
N TYR A 107 -16.59 1.40 -14.07
CA TYR A 107 -17.59 2.35 -13.61
C TYR A 107 -17.38 3.69 -14.31
N ASP A 108 -18.34 4.13 -15.07
CA ASP A 108 -18.37 5.38 -15.84
C ASP A 108 -19.42 6.39 -15.30
N GLY A 109 -20.05 6.07 -14.18
CA GLY A 109 -21.09 6.90 -13.56
C GLY A 109 -20.54 8.11 -12.78
N PRO A 110 -21.44 8.86 -12.09
CA PRO A 110 -21.08 10.01 -11.29
C PRO A 110 -20.00 9.68 -10.27
N LYS A 111 -19.08 10.63 -10.03
CA LYS A 111 -18.08 10.51 -8.94
C LYS A 111 -18.78 10.72 -7.60
N ARG A 112 -18.26 10.05 -6.56
CA ARG A 112 -18.72 10.30 -5.19
C ARG A 112 -18.52 11.77 -4.85
N PRO A 113 -19.57 12.48 -4.41
CA PRO A 113 -19.44 13.89 -4.02
C PRO A 113 -18.58 14.03 -2.77
N VAL A 114 -17.92 15.17 -2.66
CA VAL A 114 -17.15 15.53 -1.47
C VAL A 114 -18.12 16.04 -0.41
N ASP A 115 -18.00 15.55 0.83
CA ASP A 115 -18.79 16.02 1.94
C ASP A 115 -18.40 17.47 2.28
N PRO A 116 -19.35 18.43 2.29
CA PRO A 116 -19.08 19.81 2.64
C PRO A 116 -18.84 20.00 4.15
N GLU A 117 -19.28 19.05 4.99
CA GLU A 117 -18.98 18.97 6.41
C GLU A 117 -18.23 17.66 6.69
N PRO A 118 -16.99 17.53 6.20
CA PRO A 118 -16.23 16.36 6.57
C PRO A 118 -16.10 16.39 8.09
N GLY A 119 -16.64 15.37 8.76
CA GLY A 119 -16.37 15.13 10.19
C GLY A 119 -14.87 15.17 10.44
N ASP A 120 -14.46 15.17 11.70
CA ASP A 120 -13.06 15.29 12.10
C ASP A 120 -12.15 14.62 11.07
N LYS A 121 -11.36 15.43 10.39
CA LYS A 121 -10.42 14.90 9.38
C LYS A 121 -9.63 13.80 10.06
N PRO A 122 -9.60 12.58 9.50
CA PRO A 122 -8.75 11.54 10.06
C PRO A 122 -7.37 12.15 10.33
N PRO A 123 -6.75 11.87 11.48
CA PRO A 123 -5.46 12.46 11.82
C PRO A 123 -4.53 12.31 10.62
N GLU A 124 -3.88 13.38 10.23
CA GLU A 124 -3.01 13.41 9.06
C GLU A 124 -1.98 12.28 9.22
N ARG A 125 -2.07 11.27 8.35
CA ARG A 125 -1.14 10.15 8.43
C ARG A 125 0.26 10.69 8.17
N LYS A 126 1.18 10.42 9.08
CA LYS A 126 2.58 10.73 8.88
C LYS A 126 3.01 10.21 7.50
N PRO A 127 3.72 11.01 6.71
CA PRO A 127 4.20 10.57 5.41
C PRO A 127 5.08 9.33 5.59
N LEU A 128 4.89 8.35 4.71
CA LEU A 128 5.75 7.16 4.70
C LEU A 128 7.14 7.56 4.19
N PRO A 129 8.20 6.90 4.70
CA PRO A 129 9.55 7.14 4.22
C PRO A 129 9.67 6.79 2.74
N VAL A 130 10.48 7.58 2.03
CA VAL A 130 10.75 7.41 0.61
C VAL A 130 12.20 7.00 0.38
N VAL A 131 12.55 6.66 -0.85
CA VAL A 131 13.92 6.24 -1.23
C VAL A 131 15.00 7.19 -0.69
N ALA A 132 14.75 8.51 -0.72
CA ALA A 132 15.70 9.49 -0.17
C ALA A 132 15.92 9.33 1.34
N ASP A 133 14.87 8.97 2.10
CA ASP A 133 14.96 8.72 3.54
C ASP A 133 15.75 7.43 3.83
N PHE A 134 15.55 6.40 3.03
CA PHE A 134 16.32 5.16 3.14
C PHE A 134 17.82 5.39 2.90
N LEU A 135 18.16 6.16 1.85
CA LEU A 135 19.56 6.52 1.55
C LEU A 135 20.19 7.35 2.68
N LYS A 136 19.47 8.36 3.16
CA LYS A 136 19.91 9.19 4.30
C LYS A 136 20.13 8.34 5.54
N ALA A 137 19.20 7.46 5.88
CA ALA A 137 19.30 6.57 7.02
C ALA A 137 20.49 5.60 6.91
N ALA A 138 20.74 5.03 5.73
CA ALA A 138 21.88 4.15 5.49
C ALA A 138 23.23 4.89 5.69
N ALA A 139 23.34 6.10 5.15
CA ALA A 139 24.52 6.93 5.33
C ALA A 139 24.75 7.30 6.79
N THR A 140 23.68 7.70 7.50
CA THR A 140 23.77 8.14 8.90
C THR A 140 24.11 7.01 9.88
N HIS A 141 23.43 5.87 9.77
CA HIS A 141 23.51 4.80 10.77
C HIS A 141 24.53 3.72 10.45
N PHE A 142 24.84 3.53 9.17
CA PHE A 142 25.72 2.45 8.73
C PHE A 142 26.93 2.94 7.95
N GLN A 143 27.05 4.24 7.66
CA GLN A 143 28.06 4.82 6.75
C GLN A 143 28.04 4.12 5.38
N PHE A 144 26.84 3.81 4.91
CA PHE A 144 26.60 3.08 3.68
C PHE A 144 25.93 3.95 2.62
N THR A 145 26.54 4.00 1.45
CA THR A 145 25.94 4.57 0.25
C THR A 145 25.82 3.46 -0.78
N PRO A 146 24.60 3.03 -1.16
CA PRO A 146 24.41 2.00 -2.18
C PRO A 146 25.08 2.40 -3.49
N GLN A 147 25.79 1.49 -4.10
CA GLN A 147 26.27 1.66 -5.47
C GLN A 147 25.11 1.40 -6.42
N ARG A 148 24.52 2.48 -6.93
CA ARG A 148 23.41 2.38 -7.88
C ARG A 148 23.91 1.99 -9.27
N PRO A 149 23.10 1.29 -10.08
CA PRO A 149 23.47 0.97 -11.47
C PRO A 149 23.56 2.25 -12.29
N ALA A 150 24.50 2.32 -13.22
CA ALA A 150 24.58 3.44 -14.16
C ALA A 150 23.39 3.41 -15.15
N ARG A 151 22.92 2.21 -15.50
CA ARG A 151 21.74 2.00 -16.36
C ARG A 151 20.86 0.91 -15.79
N GLU A 152 19.56 1.07 -15.91
CA GLU A 152 18.57 0.12 -15.40
C GLU A 152 18.80 -1.32 -15.91
N VAL A 153 19.24 -1.47 -17.16
CA VAL A 153 19.53 -2.79 -17.75
C VAL A 153 20.61 -3.55 -17.00
N GLU A 154 21.53 -2.87 -16.33
CA GLU A 154 22.61 -3.50 -15.54
C GLU A 154 22.02 -4.19 -14.31
N PHE A 155 21.12 -3.53 -13.61
CA PHE A 155 20.42 -4.13 -12.48
C PHE A 155 19.50 -5.29 -12.92
N LYS A 156 18.76 -5.12 -14.03
CA LYS A 156 17.94 -6.21 -14.60
C LYS A 156 18.77 -7.45 -14.92
N ARG A 157 19.94 -7.25 -15.52
CA ARG A 157 20.86 -8.37 -15.84
C ARG A 157 21.42 -9.02 -14.57
N ALA A 158 21.81 -8.22 -13.58
CA ALA A 158 22.31 -8.74 -12.30
C ALA A 158 21.21 -9.55 -11.59
N TYR A 159 19.99 -9.00 -11.47
CA TYR A 159 18.87 -9.70 -10.90
C TYR A 159 18.52 -11.00 -11.63
N GLY A 160 18.41 -10.94 -12.98
CA GLY A 160 18.10 -12.13 -13.79
C GLY A 160 19.14 -13.24 -13.63
N ARG A 161 20.45 -12.90 -13.64
CA ARG A 161 21.52 -13.90 -13.41
C ARG A 161 21.44 -14.52 -12.03
N THR A 162 21.28 -13.71 -10.99
CA THR A 162 21.19 -14.17 -9.59
C THR A 162 19.99 -15.08 -9.41
N ALA A 163 18.83 -14.68 -9.92
CA ALA A 163 17.59 -15.44 -9.79
C ALA A 163 17.63 -16.78 -10.52
N LEU A 164 18.18 -16.82 -11.75
CA LEU A 164 18.37 -18.07 -12.49
C LEU A 164 19.39 -19.01 -11.81
N ALA A 165 20.48 -18.47 -11.29
CA ALA A 165 21.46 -19.25 -10.54
C ALA A 165 20.89 -19.84 -9.24
N SER A 166 19.85 -19.21 -8.68
CA SER A 166 19.13 -19.71 -7.49
C SER A 166 18.02 -20.73 -7.82
N GLY A 167 17.90 -21.16 -9.08
CA GLY A 167 16.92 -22.17 -9.52
C GLY A 167 15.53 -21.62 -9.82
N LEU A 168 15.34 -20.30 -9.90
CA LEU A 168 14.11 -19.71 -10.38
C LEU A 168 14.02 -19.78 -11.90
N THR A 169 12.82 -19.96 -12.44
CA THR A 169 12.60 -19.97 -13.88
C THR A 169 12.47 -18.55 -14.43
N ARG A 170 12.76 -18.36 -15.71
CA ARG A 170 12.55 -17.08 -16.41
C ARG A 170 11.10 -16.60 -16.27
N GLU A 171 10.17 -17.53 -16.35
CA GLU A 171 8.74 -17.25 -16.24
C GLU A 171 8.37 -16.71 -14.85
N GLN A 172 8.87 -17.32 -13.77
CA GLN A 172 8.65 -16.85 -12.41
C GLN A 172 9.18 -15.43 -12.21
N ILE A 173 10.40 -15.18 -12.69
CA ILE A 173 11.07 -13.87 -12.60
C ILE A 173 10.26 -12.80 -13.33
N VAL A 174 9.88 -13.07 -14.59
CA VAL A 174 9.17 -12.09 -15.43
C VAL A 174 7.74 -11.86 -14.96
N ARG A 175 7.03 -12.89 -14.56
CA ARG A 175 5.64 -12.77 -14.08
C ARG A 175 5.54 -11.94 -12.81
N VAL A 176 6.42 -12.17 -11.83
CA VAL A 176 6.41 -11.40 -10.59
C VAL A 176 6.81 -9.95 -10.85
N TYR A 177 7.88 -9.72 -11.63
CA TYR A 177 8.27 -8.38 -12.05
C TYR A 177 7.11 -7.63 -12.75
N ALA A 178 6.46 -8.28 -13.71
CA ALA A 178 5.36 -7.67 -14.44
C ALA A 178 4.14 -7.38 -13.54
N PHE A 179 3.84 -8.27 -12.59
CA PHE A 179 2.75 -8.09 -11.65
C PHE A 179 3.02 -6.92 -10.67
N GLU A 180 4.20 -6.89 -10.08
CA GLU A 180 4.54 -5.92 -9.03
C GLU A 180 4.83 -4.52 -9.59
N THR A 181 5.25 -4.42 -10.85
CA THR A 181 5.72 -3.14 -11.42
C THR A 181 4.94 -2.70 -12.67
N GLY A 182 3.92 -3.45 -13.08
CA GLY A 182 3.23 -3.20 -14.35
C GLY A 182 4.14 -3.38 -15.59
N GLY A 183 5.27 -4.08 -15.44
CA GLY A 183 6.23 -4.35 -16.52
C GLY A 183 7.19 -3.20 -16.86
N ASN A 184 7.03 -2.03 -16.26
CA ASN A 184 7.82 -0.81 -16.53
C ASN A 184 8.60 -0.30 -15.32
N GLY A 185 8.68 -1.08 -14.24
CA GLY A 185 9.34 -0.65 -13.01
C GLY A 185 10.85 -0.61 -13.11
N ASN A 186 11.43 0.32 -12.35
CA ASN A 186 12.86 0.44 -12.13
C ASN A 186 13.27 -0.19 -10.81
N HIS A 187 14.57 -0.44 -10.62
CA HIS A 187 15.13 -1.01 -9.39
C HIS A 187 14.82 -0.17 -8.13
N ASP A 188 14.56 1.13 -8.30
CA ASP A 188 14.24 2.08 -7.24
C ASP A 188 12.78 2.53 -7.23
N MET A 189 11.93 1.90 -8.03
CA MET A 189 10.50 2.21 -8.06
C MET A 189 9.88 1.95 -6.69
N GLN A 190 9.22 2.98 -6.13
CA GLN A 190 8.47 2.86 -4.88
C GLN A 190 6.97 3.02 -5.13
N SER A 191 6.19 2.17 -4.48
CA SER A 191 4.73 2.14 -4.61
C SER A 191 4.09 3.50 -4.25
N GLY A 192 3.27 4.01 -5.16
CA GLY A 192 2.58 5.30 -5.04
C GLY A 192 3.35 6.50 -5.57
N LEU A 193 4.67 6.42 -5.73
CA LEU A 193 5.47 7.48 -6.34
C LEU A 193 5.51 7.36 -7.86
N SER A 194 5.45 8.49 -8.54
CA SER A 194 5.56 8.57 -9.99
C SER A 194 6.26 9.86 -10.40
N ALA A 195 7.33 9.73 -11.18
CA ALA A 195 8.04 10.88 -11.76
C ALA A 195 7.13 11.72 -12.69
N SER A 196 6.13 11.09 -13.31
CA SER A 196 5.16 11.76 -14.20
C SER A 196 4.01 12.45 -13.47
N ARG A 197 3.90 12.29 -12.15
CA ARG A 197 2.84 12.91 -11.31
C ARG A 197 3.45 13.72 -10.17
N PRO A 198 3.67 15.03 -10.35
CA PRO A 198 4.09 15.92 -9.27
C PRO A 198 3.14 15.80 -8.07
N GLY A 199 3.69 15.76 -6.85
CA GLY A 199 2.89 15.60 -5.62
C GLY A 199 2.39 14.17 -5.34
N SER A 200 2.79 13.16 -6.13
CA SER A 200 2.54 11.76 -5.77
C SER A 200 3.18 11.42 -4.42
N ARG A 201 2.47 10.61 -3.61
CA ARG A 201 2.93 10.22 -2.26
C ARG A 201 3.14 8.72 -2.20
N ALA A 202 4.14 8.28 -1.44
CA ALA A 202 4.32 6.86 -1.17
C ALA A 202 3.07 6.31 -0.46
N ILE A 203 2.54 5.20 -0.96
CA ILE A 203 1.43 4.45 -0.34
C ILE A 203 1.94 3.25 0.43
N SER A 204 3.20 2.90 0.26
CA SER A 204 3.89 1.80 0.94
C SER A 204 5.40 2.07 0.94
N THR A 205 6.14 1.34 1.77
CA THR A 205 7.60 1.33 1.76
C THR A 205 8.18 0.37 0.72
N ALA A 206 7.34 -0.22 -0.12
CA ALA A 206 7.72 -1.23 -1.10
C ALA A 206 8.59 -0.63 -2.22
N VAL A 207 9.77 -1.24 -2.45
CA VAL A 207 10.76 -0.78 -3.45
C VAL A 207 11.23 -1.92 -4.33
N GLY A 208 11.47 -1.59 -5.58
CA GLY A 208 12.15 -2.46 -6.56
C GLY A 208 11.25 -3.46 -7.26
N TYR A 209 11.86 -4.42 -7.95
CA TYR A 209 11.16 -5.33 -8.87
C TYR A 209 10.13 -6.24 -8.22
N ASN A 210 10.37 -6.69 -7.00
CA ASN A 210 9.47 -7.55 -6.24
C ASN A 210 8.82 -6.80 -5.07
N GLN A 211 8.79 -5.47 -5.14
CA GLN A 211 8.16 -4.56 -4.18
C GLN A 211 8.43 -4.97 -2.72
N LEU A 212 9.73 -5.01 -2.35
CA LEU A 212 10.14 -5.33 -0.98
C LEU A 212 9.73 -4.21 -0.04
N LEU A 213 9.01 -4.55 1.04
CA LEU A 213 8.77 -3.68 2.18
C LEU A 213 10.04 -3.54 3.03
N THR A 214 10.15 -2.49 3.83
CA THR A 214 11.20 -2.36 4.86
C THR A 214 11.27 -3.60 5.76
N THR A 215 10.13 -4.14 6.18
CA THR A 215 10.05 -5.38 6.98
C THR A 215 10.63 -6.59 6.23
N ASN A 216 10.40 -6.70 4.91
CA ASN A 216 11.00 -7.78 4.14
C ASN A 216 12.53 -7.70 4.14
N SER A 217 13.11 -6.51 3.98
CA SER A 217 14.58 -6.35 4.01
C SER A 217 15.18 -6.74 5.35
N VAL A 218 14.54 -6.35 6.45
CA VAL A 218 14.95 -6.75 7.80
C VAL A 218 14.84 -8.26 8.00
N SER A 219 13.69 -8.86 7.65
CA SER A 219 13.47 -10.30 7.81
C SER A 219 14.44 -11.12 6.96
N LEU A 220 14.59 -10.76 5.68
CA LEU A 220 15.52 -11.47 4.78
C LEU A 220 16.98 -11.41 5.27
N LEU A 221 17.42 -10.26 5.79
CA LEU A 221 18.75 -10.18 6.37
C LEU A 221 18.89 -11.01 7.67
N ALA A 222 17.88 -11.00 8.53
CA ALA A 222 17.90 -11.78 9.75
C ALA A 222 17.96 -13.29 9.47
N GLU A 223 17.17 -13.76 8.49
CA GLU A 223 17.03 -15.17 8.15
C GLU A 223 18.15 -15.67 7.22
N GLN A 224 18.43 -14.91 6.16
CA GLN A 224 19.27 -15.34 5.04
C GLN A 224 20.51 -14.46 4.84
N GLY A 225 20.81 -13.57 5.79
CA GLY A 225 21.96 -12.66 5.68
C GLY A 225 23.30 -13.38 5.55
N HIS A 226 23.45 -14.58 6.10
CA HIS A 226 24.67 -15.37 5.93
C HIS A 226 24.88 -15.80 4.47
N ASP A 227 23.83 -16.22 3.77
CA ASP A 227 23.92 -16.64 2.37
C ASP A 227 24.25 -15.43 1.48
N ILE A 228 23.67 -14.27 1.78
CA ILE A 228 23.98 -13.02 1.07
C ILE A 228 25.43 -12.60 1.28
N VAL A 229 25.93 -12.67 2.53
CA VAL A 229 27.34 -12.41 2.86
C VAL A 229 28.26 -13.40 2.14
N LYS A 230 27.90 -14.68 2.12
CA LYS A 230 28.65 -15.72 1.41
C LYS A 230 28.76 -15.41 -0.08
N ALA A 231 27.63 -15.14 -0.74
CA ALA A 231 27.60 -14.80 -2.17
C ALA A 231 28.47 -13.59 -2.52
N LEU A 232 28.44 -12.52 -1.67
CA LEU A 232 29.32 -11.38 -1.85
C LEU A 232 30.79 -11.70 -1.56
N THR A 233 31.08 -12.58 -0.63
CA THR A 233 32.45 -13.03 -0.31
C THR A 233 33.04 -13.80 -1.50
N GLU A 234 32.25 -14.69 -2.10
CA GLU A 234 32.63 -15.41 -3.31
C GLU A 234 32.88 -14.46 -4.48
N LYS A 235 32.02 -13.45 -4.66
CA LYS A 235 32.23 -12.41 -5.66
C LYS A 235 33.50 -11.62 -5.38
N ALA A 236 33.79 -11.28 -4.13
CA ALA A 236 35.01 -10.57 -3.72
C ALA A 236 36.28 -11.36 -4.06
N ALA A 237 36.26 -12.69 -3.96
CA ALA A 237 37.40 -13.54 -4.24
C ALA A 237 37.92 -13.39 -5.71
N GLY A 238 37.05 -13.04 -6.64
CA GLY A 238 37.41 -12.77 -8.04
C GLY A 238 37.88 -11.34 -8.32
N LEU A 239 37.94 -10.46 -7.30
CA LEU A 239 38.31 -9.05 -7.44
C LEU A 239 39.73 -8.79 -6.91
N SER A 240 40.38 -7.73 -7.44
CA SER A 240 41.70 -7.27 -6.98
C SER A 240 41.73 -5.74 -6.87
N GLY A 241 42.77 -5.21 -6.24
CA GLY A 241 43.03 -3.77 -6.15
C GLY A 241 41.86 -2.95 -5.51
N PRO A 242 41.56 -1.78 -6.06
CA PRO A 242 40.52 -0.91 -5.51
C PRO A 242 39.12 -1.55 -5.46
N ALA A 243 38.77 -2.37 -6.49
CA ALA A 243 37.46 -3.06 -6.53
C ALA A 243 37.33 -4.07 -5.40
N ARG A 244 38.38 -4.80 -5.04
CA ARG A 244 38.42 -5.71 -3.91
C ARG A 244 38.23 -4.94 -2.60
N LYS A 245 38.96 -3.84 -2.38
CA LYS A 245 38.82 -3.00 -1.18
C LYS A 245 37.42 -2.45 -1.01
N ALA A 246 36.79 -1.97 -2.07
CA ALA A 246 35.42 -1.49 -2.06
C ALA A 246 34.44 -2.60 -1.66
N MET A 247 34.60 -3.81 -2.19
CA MET A 247 33.76 -4.96 -1.87
C MET A 247 33.98 -5.43 -0.43
N ASP A 248 35.22 -5.46 0.08
CA ASP A 248 35.51 -5.81 1.47
C ASP A 248 34.87 -4.80 2.45
N HIS A 249 34.91 -3.50 2.12
CA HIS A 249 34.22 -2.47 2.88
C HIS A 249 32.69 -2.69 2.88
N LYS A 250 32.10 -2.95 1.72
CA LYS A 250 30.67 -3.28 1.57
C LYS A 250 30.29 -4.50 2.42
N LEU A 251 31.11 -5.56 2.38
CA LEU A 251 30.94 -6.76 3.20
C LEU A 251 30.97 -6.48 4.72
N ALA A 252 31.88 -5.62 5.16
CA ALA A 252 31.95 -5.24 6.58
C ALA A 252 30.68 -4.52 7.02
N ILE A 253 30.12 -3.62 6.19
CA ILE A 253 28.86 -2.94 6.46
C ILE A 253 27.69 -3.92 6.45
N LEU A 254 27.60 -4.79 5.45
CA LEU A 254 26.54 -5.79 5.37
C LEU A 254 26.51 -6.70 6.60
N LYS A 255 27.67 -7.15 7.08
CA LYS A 255 27.78 -7.93 8.33
C LYS A 255 27.22 -7.18 9.55
N ARG A 256 27.49 -5.87 9.66
CA ARG A 256 26.89 -5.02 10.74
C ARG A 256 25.38 -4.93 10.60
N MET A 257 24.86 -4.77 9.37
CA MET A 257 23.42 -4.73 9.14
C MET A 257 22.74 -6.08 9.46
N VAL A 258 23.38 -7.21 9.12
CA VAL A 258 22.92 -8.55 9.51
C VAL A 258 22.87 -8.70 11.03
N ALA A 259 23.94 -8.27 11.73
CA ALA A 259 23.94 -8.31 13.20
C ALA A 259 22.83 -7.44 13.81
N PHE A 260 22.58 -6.26 13.25
CA PHE A 260 21.49 -5.39 13.66
C PHE A 260 20.12 -6.06 13.45
N THR A 261 19.87 -6.69 12.31
CA THR A 261 18.56 -7.34 12.06
C THR A 261 18.32 -8.55 12.94
N ARG A 262 19.40 -9.16 13.47
CA ARG A 262 19.37 -10.29 14.42
C ARG A 262 19.37 -9.88 15.89
N SER A 263 19.32 -8.58 16.18
CA SER A 263 19.22 -8.09 17.55
C SER A 263 17.85 -8.33 18.20
N VAL A 264 16.88 -8.75 17.42
CA VAL A 264 15.52 -9.10 17.86
C VAL A 264 15.18 -10.52 17.48
N PRO A 265 14.18 -11.16 18.12
CA PRO A 265 13.71 -12.49 17.74
C PRO A 265 13.27 -12.56 16.27
N VAL A 266 13.46 -13.72 15.64
CA VAL A 266 13.04 -13.97 14.26
C VAL A 266 11.51 -14.16 14.21
N GLN A 267 10.81 -13.05 14.33
CA GLN A 267 9.34 -12.97 14.27
C GLN A 267 8.94 -11.74 13.46
N TRP A 268 7.90 -11.90 12.63
CA TRP A 268 7.45 -10.82 11.75
C TRP A 268 7.15 -9.50 12.49
N SER A 269 6.44 -9.58 13.62
CA SER A 269 6.09 -8.41 14.43
C SER A 269 7.32 -7.68 15.01
N GLU A 270 8.38 -8.40 15.38
CA GLU A 270 9.61 -7.80 15.88
C GLU A 270 10.43 -7.18 14.74
N HIS A 271 10.49 -7.87 13.59
CA HIS A 271 11.08 -7.32 12.38
C HIS A 271 10.33 -6.09 11.87
N GLU A 272 9.00 -6.05 11.98
CA GLU A 272 8.20 -4.88 11.60
C GLU A 272 8.48 -3.67 12.49
N LYS A 273 8.59 -3.86 13.81
CA LYS A 273 9.00 -2.80 14.75
C LYS A 273 10.37 -2.27 14.37
N LEU A 274 11.34 -3.16 14.15
CA LEU A 274 12.72 -2.79 13.80
C LEU A 274 12.77 -2.07 12.44
N ALA A 275 12.01 -2.53 11.46
CA ALA A 275 11.92 -1.95 10.12
C ALA A 275 11.31 -0.54 10.08
N ASN A 276 10.53 -0.18 11.10
CA ASN A 276 9.93 1.15 11.24
C ASN A 276 10.84 2.13 12.02
N THR A 277 12.09 1.76 12.27
CA THR A 277 13.11 2.65 12.85
C THR A 277 13.99 3.27 11.75
N PRO A 278 14.67 4.40 12.02
CA PRO A 278 15.64 4.94 11.07
C PRO A 278 16.74 3.95 10.68
N GLN A 279 17.20 3.11 11.61
CA GLN A 279 18.17 2.05 11.28
C GLN A 279 17.57 1.00 10.34
N GLY A 280 16.31 0.59 10.57
CA GLY A 280 15.59 -0.32 9.68
C GLY A 280 15.42 0.26 8.28
N TRP A 281 15.18 1.57 8.15
CA TRP A 281 15.17 2.25 6.86
C TRP A 281 16.55 2.20 6.18
N GLY A 282 17.63 2.35 6.96
CA GLY A 282 18.99 2.22 6.45
C GLY A 282 19.29 0.82 5.90
N VAL A 283 18.78 -0.23 6.55
CA VAL A 283 18.85 -1.60 6.02
C VAL A 283 18.11 -1.72 4.68
N HIS A 284 16.95 -1.09 4.55
CA HIS A 284 16.16 -1.16 3.33
C HIS A 284 16.87 -0.56 2.11
N ALA A 285 17.77 0.40 2.29
CA ALA A 285 18.56 0.97 1.21
C ALA A 285 19.43 -0.06 0.47
N LEU A 286 19.71 -1.23 1.06
CA LEU A 286 20.43 -2.34 0.39
C LEU A 286 19.72 -2.82 -0.89
N VAL A 287 18.40 -2.64 -0.99
CA VAL A 287 17.63 -3.00 -2.20
C VAL A 287 18.09 -2.24 -3.42
N LEU A 288 18.66 -1.05 -3.23
CA LEU A 288 19.13 -0.17 -4.30
C LEU A 288 20.57 -0.45 -4.77
N ASP A 289 21.31 -1.26 -4.03
CA ASP A 289 22.73 -1.57 -4.35
C ASP A 289 22.81 -2.61 -5.47
N ILE A 290 23.69 -2.37 -6.46
CA ILE A 290 23.83 -3.24 -7.64
C ILE A 290 24.31 -4.66 -7.31
N ASP A 291 25.01 -4.86 -6.20
CA ASP A 291 25.50 -6.16 -5.77
C ASP A 291 24.56 -6.86 -4.80
N ILE A 292 23.92 -6.12 -3.89
CA ILE A 292 23.10 -6.68 -2.81
C ILE A 292 21.62 -6.72 -3.20
N GLY A 293 21.11 -5.68 -3.87
CA GLY A 293 19.72 -5.59 -4.27
C GLY A 293 19.22 -6.79 -5.08
N PRO A 294 19.93 -7.24 -6.11
CA PRO A 294 19.60 -8.45 -6.85
C PRO A 294 19.46 -9.70 -5.97
N LEU A 295 20.33 -9.85 -4.96
CA LEU A 295 20.25 -10.97 -4.00
C LEU A 295 18.97 -10.88 -3.15
N LEU A 296 18.69 -9.71 -2.56
CA LEU A 296 17.48 -9.50 -1.76
C LEU A 296 16.19 -9.74 -2.56
N GLN A 297 16.13 -9.21 -3.78
CA GLN A 297 15.01 -9.42 -4.69
C GLN A 297 14.82 -10.92 -5.01
N THR A 298 15.93 -11.62 -5.27
CA THR A 298 15.93 -13.06 -5.56
C THR A 298 15.46 -13.87 -4.35
N HIS A 299 16.00 -13.61 -3.17
CA HIS A 299 15.62 -14.33 -1.95
C HIS A 299 14.15 -14.12 -1.59
N LYS A 300 13.60 -12.92 -1.80
CA LYS A 300 12.17 -12.66 -1.63
C LYS A 300 11.33 -13.55 -2.52
N LEU A 301 11.66 -13.62 -3.81
CA LEU A 301 10.92 -14.44 -4.76
C LEU A 301 11.08 -15.94 -4.46
N LEU A 302 12.30 -16.37 -4.17
CA LEU A 302 12.60 -17.78 -3.83
C LEU A 302 11.81 -18.23 -2.61
N THR A 303 11.79 -17.45 -1.53
CA THR A 303 10.99 -17.74 -0.33
C THR A 303 9.50 -17.87 -0.67
N SER A 304 8.97 -16.99 -1.51
CA SER A 304 7.58 -17.06 -1.96
C SER A 304 7.28 -18.32 -2.78
N VAL A 305 8.19 -18.71 -3.67
CA VAL A 305 8.05 -19.93 -4.48
C VAL A 305 8.12 -21.19 -3.61
N LEU A 306 9.08 -21.25 -2.67
CA LEU A 306 9.21 -22.37 -1.74
C LEU A 306 7.98 -22.51 -0.84
N PHE A 307 7.48 -21.38 -0.31
CA PHE A 307 6.25 -21.37 0.46
C PHE A 307 5.05 -21.86 -0.35
N ALA A 308 4.89 -21.41 -1.59
CA ALA A 308 3.82 -21.83 -2.48
C ALA A 308 3.90 -23.35 -2.72
N ARG A 309 5.09 -23.90 -3.03
CA ARG A 309 5.32 -25.33 -3.22
C ARG A 309 4.99 -26.15 -1.96
N ALA A 310 5.40 -25.68 -0.79
CA ALA A 310 5.08 -26.33 0.49
C ALA A 310 3.57 -26.37 0.78
N LYS A 311 2.79 -25.46 0.18
CA LYS A 311 1.32 -25.41 0.25
C LYS A 311 0.61 -26.14 -0.90
N GLY A 312 1.37 -26.82 -1.79
CA GLY A 312 0.82 -27.59 -2.91
C GLY A 312 0.40 -26.77 -4.12
N TYR A 313 1.00 -25.56 -4.27
CA TYR A 313 0.78 -24.71 -5.46
C TYR A 313 1.86 -24.92 -6.52
#